data_ef978597c195b300f0187cd3050362c8
#
_entry.id   ef978597c195b300f0187cd3050362c8
#
_cell.length_a   1.000
_cell.length_b   1.000
_cell.length_c   1.000
_cell.angle_alpha   90.00
_cell.angle_beta   90.00
_cell.angle_gamma   90.00
#
_symmetry.space_group_name_H-M   'P 1'
#
loop_
_entity.id
_entity.type
_entity.pdbx_description
1 polymer ?
#
loop_
_entity_poly.entity_id
_entity_poly.type
_entity_poly.pdbx_seq_one_letter_code
_entity_poly.pdbx_strand_id
1 'polypeptide(L)'
;MRRFALIVLLIWPFTASAGDVWVPLSGSEIREALTGRTLQYETAWQDFRASGKTLYNAGSDSWGNWRIEDDQYCSQWPPNDLWACYEMERSGDRLRFVGPNNDITEADYKE
;
A
#
# COMPACT_ATOMS: atom_id res chain seq x y z
N MET A 1 33.47 -36.37 -32.63
CA MET A 1 33.11 -36.08 -32.32
C MET A 1 32.87 -35.57 -31.52
N ARG A 2 32.49 -35.17 -31.16
CA ARG A 2 32.21 -34.59 -30.39
C ARG A 2 31.40 -34.10 -30.00
N ARG A 3 30.84 -33.94 -29.45
CA ARG A 3 30.01 -33.45 -28.99
C ARG A 3 29.99 -32.75 -28.13
N PHE A 4 29.52 -32.13 -27.81
CA PHE A 4 29.41 -31.35 -27.03
C PHE A 4 28.57 -31.05 -26.48
N ALA A 5 28.19 -30.92 -25.86
CA ALA A 5 27.52 -30.77 -25.20
C ALA A 5 27.09 -29.73 -24.93
N LEU A 6 26.36 -29.37 -25.02
CA LEU A 6 26.01 -28.34 -24.85
C LEU A 6 25.34 -28.14 -23.78
N ILE A 7 25.50 -27.51 -23.13
CA ILE A 7 24.95 -27.20 -22.13
C ILE A 7 24.17 -26.31 -22.06
N VAL A 8 23.28 -26.31 -21.97
CA VAL A 8 22.47 -25.48 -21.93
C VAL A 8 22.20 -25.04 -20.75
N LEU A 9 22.42 -24.08 -20.46
CA LEU A 9 22.19 -23.55 -19.41
C LEU A 9 21.02 -23.11 -19.23
N LEU A 10 20.32 -23.38 -18.65
CA LEU A 10 19.20 -22.94 -18.42
C LEU A 10 19.14 -22.04 -17.53
N ILE A 11 19.01 -20.97 -17.77
CA ILE A 11 18.87 -20.02 -16.95
C ILE A 11 17.57 -19.82 -16.62
N TRP A 12 17.09 -19.99 -15.65
CA TRP A 12 15.86 -19.69 -15.25
C TRP A 12 15.76 -18.50 -14.65
N PRO A 13 15.13 -17.71 -15.05
CA PRO A 13 15.01 -16.47 -14.49
C PRO A 13 14.27 -16.58 -13.31
N PHE A 14 14.58 -16.27 -12.36
CA PHE A 14 13.87 -16.33 -11.30
C PHE A 14 13.03 -15.48 -11.13
N THR A 15 12.52 -14.93 -11.52
CA THR A 15 11.70 -14.09 -11.47
C THR A 15 11.04 -13.95 -10.38
N ALA A 16 10.55 -13.41 -10.37
CA ALA A 16 9.74 -13.00 -9.57
C ALA A 16 9.45 -13.54 -8.48
N SER A 17 9.46 -14.40 -8.54
CA SER A 17 8.97 -14.87 -7.53
C SER A 17 9.50 -14.51 -6.43
N ALA A 18 10.42 -13.96 -6.51
CA ALA A 18 10.94 -13.61 -5.43
C ALA A 18 10.14 -12.93 -4.53
N GLY A 19 9.12 -12.70 -4.62
CA GLY A 19 8.43 -12.00 -3.69
C GLY A 19 8.57 -10.57 -3.83
N ASP A 20 7.74 -9.85 -3.20
CA ASP A 20 7.75 -8.43 -3.29
C ASP A 20 8.81 -7.83 -2.42
N VAL A 21 9.39 -6.76 -2.86
CA VAL A 21 10.28 -5.98 -2.06
C VAL A 21 9.51 -4.74 -1.62
N TRP A 22 9.29 -4.61 -0.33
CA TRP A 22 8.54 -3.49 0.21
C TRP A 22 9.48 -2.43 0.73
N VAL A 23 9.29 -1.21 0.27
CA VAL A 23 10.15 -0.09 0.59
C VAL A 23 9.37 0.92 1.40
N PRO A 24 9.89 1.35 2.55
CA PRO A 24 9.18 2.33 3.37
C PRO A 24 9.02 3.66 2.67
N LEU A 25 7.91 4.33 2.92
CA LEU A 25 7.63 5.65 2.35
C LEU A 25 7.83 6.73 3.39
N SER A 26 8.40 7.84 2.98
CA SER A 26 8.48 9.02 3.84
C SER A 26 7.13 9.71 3.85
N GLY A 27 6.96 10.69 4.73
CA GLY A 27 5.71 11.44 4.79
C GLY A 27 5.35 12.10 3.48
N SER A 28 6.33 12.69 2.78
CA SER A 28 6.01 13.34 1.52
C SER A 28 5.67 12.31 0.46
N GLU A 29 6.27 11.14 0.51
CA GLU A 29 5.93 10.07 -0.43
C GLU A 29 4.54 9.52 -0.16
N ILE A 30 4.16 9.42 1.12
CA ILE A 30 2.80 9.01 1.46
C ILE A 30 1.81 10.02 0.92
N ARG A 31 2.09 11.31 1.09
CA ARG A 31 1.20 12.33 0.62
C ARG A 31 1.02 12.24 -0.89
N GLU A 32 2.09 12.04 -1.62
CA GLU A 32 1.97 11.89 -3.04
C GLU A 32 1.24 10.63 -3.43
N ALA A 33 1.45 9.55 -2.71
CA ALA A 33 0.83 8.28 -3.05
C ALA A 33 -0.67 8.28 -2.82
N LEU A 34 -1.16 9.07 -1.87
CA LEU A 34 -2.56 8.99 -1.47
C LEU A 34 -3.43 10.14 -1.95
N THR A 35 -2.90 11.34 -2.01
CA THR A 35 -3.76 12.52 -2.25
C THR A 35 -4.48 12.44 -3.58
N GLY A 36 -5.78 12.51 -3.54
CA GLY A 36 -6.60 12.46 -4.75
C GLY A 36 -6.70 11.09 -5.36
N ARG A 37 -6.29 10.05 -4.65
CA ARG A 37 -6.31 8.70 -5.18
C ARG A 37 -7.30 7.83 -4.41
N THR A 38 -7.71 6.76 -5.05
CA THR A 38 -8.59 5.76 -4.44
C THR A 38 -7.84 4.44 -4.38
N LEU A 39 -7.87 3.81 -3.24
CA LEU A 39 -7.24 2.50 -3.07
C LEU A 39 -8.29 1.41 -2.97
N GLN A 40 -7.97 0.26 -3.51
CA GLN A 40 -8.82 -0.92 -3.43
C GLN A 40 -8.19 -1.92 -2.50
N TYR A 41 -8.90 -2.29 -1.45
CA TYR A 41 -8.52 -3.33 -0.53
C TYR A 41 -9.22 -4.62 -0.93
N GLU A 42 -9.05 -5.65 -0.15
CA GLU A 42 -9.65 -6.92 -0.49
C GLU A 42 -11.17 -6.84 -0.58
N THR A 43 -11.81 -6.19 0.37
CA THR A 43 -13.26 -6.11 0.37
C THR A 43 -13.78 -4.69 0.58
N ALA A 44 -12.97 -3.70 0.30
CA ALA A 44 -13.36 -2.30 0.53
C ALA A 44 -12.55 -1.39 -0.35
N TRP A 45 -12.97 -0.14 -0.45
CA TRP A 45 -12.15 0.86 -1.13
C TRP A 45 -12.13 2.13 -0.27
N GLN A 46 -11.18 2.97 -0.55
CA GLN A 46 -11.02 4.20 0.24
C GLN A 46 -10.43 5.28 -0.63
N ASP A 47 -11.01 6.49 -0.59
CA ASP A 47 -10.40 7.60 -1.29
C ASP A 47 -9.83 8.59 -0.29
N PHE A 48 -8.80 9.30 -0.70
CA PHE A 48 -8.06 10.20 0.16
C PHE A 48 -8.07 11.58 -0.49
N ARG A 49 -8.78 12.50 0.12
CA ARG A 49 -8.98 13.81 -0.49
C ARG A 49 -7.97 14.82 0.01
N ALA A 50 -7.63 15.75 -0.87
CA ALA A 50 -6.68 16.78 -0.51
C ALA A 50 -7.17 17.62 0.66
N SER A 51 -8.48 17.64 0.88
CA SER A 51 -9.05 18.38 1.99
C SER A 51 -8.74 17.79 3.36
N GLY A 52 -8.25 16.57 3.40
CA GLY A 52 -8.07 15.86 4.65
C GLY A 52 -9.23 14.95 4.98
N LYS A 53 -10.23 14.87 4.10
CA LYS A 53 -11.31 13.92 4.29
C LYS A 53 -10.96 12.62 3.62
N THR A 54 -11.50 11.53 4.13
CA THR A 54 -11.32 10.24 3.51
C THR A 54 -12.64 9.49 3.57
N LEU A 55 -12.97 8.80 2.49
CA LEU A 55 -14.20 8.03 2.41
C LEU A 55 -13.84 6.57 2.29
N TYR A 56 -14.31 5.78 3.23
CA TYR A 56 -14.05 4.34 3.26
C TYR A 56 -15.37 3.63 3.01
N ASN A 57 -15.36 2.65 2.13
CA ASN A 57 -16.57 1.92 1.80
C ASN A 57 -16.32 0.41 1.82
N ALA A 58 -16.92 -0.27 2.77
CA ALA A 58 -16.90 -1.71 2.85
C ALA A 58 -18.35 -2.19 2.82
N GLY A 59 -19.13 -1.63 1.90
CA GLY A 59 -20.55 -1.92 1.81
C GLY A 59 -21.41 -0.71 2.09
N SER A 60 -20.90 0.23 2.85
CA SER A 60 -21.58 1.51 3.06
C SER A 60 -20.51 2.56 3.33
N ASP A 61 -20.88 3.81 3.16
CA ASP A 61 -19.94 4.91 3.28
C ASP A 61 -19.60 5.22 4.72
N SER A 62 -18.33 5.42 5.00
CA SER A 62 -17.85 5.93 6.27
C SER A 62 -16.91 7.06 6.01
N TRP A 63 -17.18 8.21 6.61
CA TRP A 63 -16.33 9.38 6.42
C TRP A 63 -15.40 9.56 7.58
N GLY A 64 -14.15 9.81 7.28
CA GLY A 64 -13.13 10.07 8.29
C GLY A 64 -12.25 11.21 7.89
N ASN A 65 -11.17 11.36 8.63
CA ASN A 65 -10.15 12.38 8.38
C ASN A 65 -8.81 11.68 8.28
N TRP A 66 -7.92 12.21 7.47
CA TRP A 66 -6.58 11.64 7.35
C TRP A 66 -5.55 12.76 7.33
N ARG A 67 -4.36 12.41 7.74
CA ARG A 67 -3.25 13.36 7.73
C ARG A 67 -1.94 12.59 7.82
N ILE A 68 -0.84 13.29 7.60
CA ILE A 68 0.49 12.72 7.70
C ILE A 68 1.14 13.25 8.95
N GLU A 69 1.75 12.39 9.74
CA GLU A 69 2.52 12.79 10.90
C GLU A 69 3.76 11.95 10.98
N ASP A 70 4.92 12.58 11.05
CA ASP A 70 6.16 11.83 11.29
C ASP A 70 6.34 10.63 10.40
N ASP A 71 6.18 10.83 9.12
CA ASP A 71 6.33 9.76 8.14
C ASP A 71 5.35 8.62 8.34
N GLN A 72 4.17 8.96 8.87
CA GLN A 72 3.11 7.97 9.01
C GLN A 72 1.81 8.50 8.44
N TYR A 73 0.98 7.61 7.97
CA TYR A 73 -0.40 7.90 7.61
C TYR A 73 -1.24 7.76 8.86
N CYS A 74 -2.06 8.74 9.16
CA CYS A 74 -2.93 8.69 10.33
C CYS A 74 -4.36 8.95 9.93
N SER A 75 -5.30 8.27 10.56
CA SER A 75 -6.72 8.49 10.29
C SER A 75 -7.53 8.50 11.56
N GLN A 76 -8.68 9.15 11.48
CA GLN A 76 -9.59 9.32 12.58
C GLN A 76 -11.00 9.09 12.03
N TRP A 77 -11.82 8.38 12.77
CA TRP A 77 -13.15 7.98 12.30
C TRP A 77 -14.22 8.41 13.28
N PRO A 78 -14.78 9.61 13.11
CA PRO A 78 -15.83 10.10 14.00
C PRO A 78 -16.99 9.13 14.11
N PRO A 79 -17.62 9.02 15.27
CA PRO A 79 -17.47 9.90 16.42
C PRO A 79 -16.26 9.60 17.30
N ASN A 80 -15.47 8.63 16.94
CA ASN A 80 -14.25 8.36 17.67
C ASN A 80 -13.27 9.47 17.33
N ASP A 81 -12.70 10.13 18.30
CA ASP A 81 -11.80 11.24 18.03
C ASP A 81 -10.32 10.87 18.18
N LEU A 82 -10.01 9.59 18.28
CA LEU A 82 -8.63 9.16 18.37
C LEU A 82 -8.05 8.97 16.98
N TRP A 83 -6.79 9.26 16.84
CA TRP A 83 -6.06 9.08 15.59
C TRP A 83 -5.25 7.79 15.69
N ALA A 84 -5.31 7.00 14.64
CA ALA A 84 -4.51 5.79 14.53
C ALA A 84 -3.53 5.98 13.39
N CYS A 85 -2.27 5.66 13.61
CA CYS A 85 -1.22 5.92 12.63
C CYS A 85 -0.55 4.64 12.19
N TYR A 86 -0.15 4.61 10.92
CA TYR A 86 0.44 3.44 10.29
C TYR A 86 1.62 3.87 9.46
N GLU A 87 2.64 3.06 9.43
CA GLU A 87 3.68 3.23 8.44
C GLU A 87 3.18 2.74 7.12
N MET A 88 3.76 3.22 6.03
CA MET A 88 3.37 2.74 4.72
C MET A 88 4.57 2.32 3.92
N GLU A 89 4.36 1.33 3.08
CA GLU A 89 5.40 0.79 2.22
C GLU A 89 4.86 0.58 0.82
N ARG A 90 5.76 0.53 -0.13
CA ARG A 90 5.39 0.35 -1.53
C ARG A 90 6.17 -0.79 -2.14
N SER A 91 5.54 -1.55 -2.99
CA SER A 91 6.20 -2.52 -3.85
C SER A 91 5.59 -2.36 -5.24
N GLY A 92 6.35 -1.75 -6.17
CA GLY A 92 5.79 -1.45 -7.48
C GLY A 92 4.62 -0.49 -7.34
N ASP A 93 3.47 -0.87 -7.87
CA ASP A 93 2.27 -0.05 -7.76
C ASP A 93 1.41 -0.44 -6.58
N ARG A 94 1.88 -1.34 -5.75
CA ARG A 94 1.10 -1.76 -4.61
C ARG A 94 1.54 -1.02 -3.37
N LEU A 95 0.61 -0.76 -2.49
CA LEU A 95 0.87 -0.09 -1.23
C LEU A 95 0.45 -0.99 -0.09
N ARG A 96 1.03 -0.78 1.08
CA ARG A 96 0.49 -1.44 2.26
C ARG A 96 0.65 -0.55 3.47
N PHE A 97 -0.28 -0.70 4.39
CA PHE A 97 -0.27 0.01 5.66
C PHE A 97 0.20 -0.98 6.72
N VAL A 98 1.14 -0.56 7.52
CA VAL A 98 1.74 -1.43 8.52
C VAL A 98 1.45 -0.85 9.89
N GLY A 99 0.55 -1.48 10.60
CA GLY A 99 0.20 -1.08 11.95
C GLY A 99 0.95 -1.91 12.98
N PRO A 100 0.64 -1.71 14.24
CA PRO A 100 1.30 -2.45 15.30
C PRO A 100 0.98 -3.94 15.20
N ASN A 101 1.87 -4.75 15.72
CA ASN A 101 1.66 -6.19 15.78
C ASN A 101 1.49 -6.82 14.40
N ASN A 102 2.21 -6.26 13.41
CA ASN A 102 2.12 -6.78 12.05
C ASN A 102 0.72 -6.75 11.47
N ASP A 103 -0.03 -5.73 11.84
CA ASP A 103 -1.33 -5.53 11.24
C ASP A 103 -1.10 -4.92 9.88
N ILE A 104 -1.13 -5.72 8.84
CA ILE A 104 -0.78 -5.27 7.50
C ILE A 104 -1.99 -5.33 6.58
N THR A 105 -2.24 -4.23 5.90
CA THR A 105 -3.32 -4.14 4.91
C THR A 105 -2.72 -3.72 3.58
N GLU A 106 -2.89 -4.53 2.57
CA GLU A 106 -2.37 -4.24 1.23
C GLU A 106 -3.44 -3.65 0.36
N ALA A 107 -3.03 -2.85 -0.59
CA ALA A 107 -3.97 -2.14 -1.47
C ALA A 107 -3.38 -1.95 -2.85
N ASP A 108 -4.28 -1.89 -3.82
CA ASP A 108 -3.93 -1.53 -5.18
C ASP A 108 -4.62 -0.22 -5.50
N TYR A 109 -4.12 0.53 -6.47
CA TYR A 109 -4.85 1.70 -6.92
C TYR A 109 -6.09 1.26 -7.68
N LYS A 110 -7.22 1.92 -7.36
CA LYS A 110 -8.45 1.60 -8.04
C LYS A 110 -8.58 2.50 -9.25
N GLU A 111 -8.84 1.90 -10.36
CA GLU A 111 -8.96 2.67 -11.59
C GLU A 111 -10.31 3.32 -11.76
#